data_1e11390d63071f6061419d522fc9041c
#
_entry.id   1e11390d63071f6061419d522fc9041c
#
_cell.length_a   1.000
_cell.length_b   1.000
_cell.length_c   1.000
_cell.angle_alpha   90.00
_cell.angle_beta   90.00
_cell.angle_gamma   90.00
#
_symmetry.space_group_name_H-M   'P 1'
#
loop_
_entity.id
_entity.type
_entity.pdbx_description
1 polymer ?
#
loop_
_entity_poly.entity_id
_entity_poly.type
_entity_poly.pdbx_seq_one_letter_code
_entity_poly.pdbx_strand_id
1 'polypeptide(L)'
;MGSIQNSITGALGAAAGAAVAIKHTKDSDFSKMNSADNSAIISRNQARAATAEANEATNEAKKDGGLISQLSEAEVTEGEAKKAFEKAANRKNGSPITILNKMTELKAAKKAADTLRDKYKAVEDLQARATEQRRYAAKATQIALDEKTKYEKRWGGIR
;
A
#
# COMPACT_ATOMS: atom_id res chain seq x y z
N MET A 1 -21.13 -60.13 -37.89
CA MET A 1 -21.93 -58.97 -37.33
C MET A 1 -21.31 -58.31 -36.09
N GLY A 2 -20.07 -58.57 -35.75
CA GLY A 2 -19.42 -58.00 -34.52
C GLY A 2 -18.69 -56.65 -34.69
N SER A 3 -18.42 -56.21 -35.91
CA SER A 3 -17.58 -55.04 -36.16
C SER A 3 -18.25 -53.66 -36.01
N ILE A 4 -19.55 -53.58 -36.24
CA ILE A 4 -20.29 -52.29 -36.20
C ILE A 4 -20.65 -51.87 -34.76
N GLN A 5 -20.93 -52.83 -33.87
CA GLN A 5 -21.24 -52.55 -32.45
C GLN A 5 -20.04 -52.01 -31.66
N ASN A 6 -18.84 -52.52 -31.93
CA ASN A 6 -17.63 -52.07 -31.27
C ASN A 6 -17.21 -50.65 -31.69
N SER A 7 -17.52 -50.25 -32.94
CA SER A 7 -17.23 -48.89 -33.43
C SER A 7 -18.19 -47.85 -32.81
N ILE A 8 -19.45 -48.21 -32.56
CA ILE A 8 -20.46 -47.28 -31.94
C ILE A 8 -20.18 -47.09 -30.44
N THR A 9 -19.81 -48.17 -29.74
CA THR A 9 -19.46 -48.06 -28.30
C THR A 9 -18.18 -47.26 -28.07
N GLY A 10 -17.17 -47.39 -28.96
CA GLY A 10 -15.93 -46.59 -28.91
C GLY A 10 -16.17 -45.12 -29.18
N ALA A 11 -17.04 -44.78 -30.16
CA ALA A 11 -17.37 -43.40 -30.47
C ALA A 11 -18.21 -42.72 -29.37
N LEU A 12 -19.13 -43.41 -28.73
CA LEU A 12 -19.93 -42.91 -27.59
C LEU A 12 -19.03 -42.71 -26.34
N GLY A 13 -18.09 -43.60 -26.07
CA GLY A 13 -17.14 -43.48 -24.97
C GLY A 13 -16.20 -42.29 -25.15
N ALA A 14 -15.67 -42.07 -26.35
CA ALA A 14 -14.82 -40.91 -26.68
C ALA A 14 -15.57 -39.58 -26.58
N ALA A 15 -16.85 -39.51 -27.04
CA ALA A 15 -17.67 -38.33 -26.93
C ALA A 15 -18.02 -37.99 -25.48
N ALA A 16 -18.34 -38.99 -24.65
CA ALA A 16 -18.60 -38.80 -23.23
C ALA A 16 -17.34 -38.30 -22.46
N GLY A 17 -16.18 -38.89 -22.75
CA GLY A 17 -14.91 -38.46 -22.18
C GLY A 17 -14.53 -37.03 -22.56
N ALA A 18 -14.74 -36.65 -23.82
CA ALA A 18 -14.51 -35.29 -24.29
C ALA A 18 -15.47 -34.27 -23.61
N ALA A 19 -16.75 -34.61 -23.45
CA ALA A 19 -17.73 -33.75 -22.79
C ALA A 19 -17.38 -33.52 -21.31
N VAL A 20 -16.93 -34.55 -20.59
CA VAL A 20 -16.47 -34.44 -19.18
C VAL A 20 -15.21 -33.56 -19.10
N ALA A 21 -14.23 -33.76 -20.00
CA ALA A 21 -13.02 -32.94 -20.04
C ALA A 21 -13.32 -31.45 -20.31
N ILE A 22 -14.24 -31.17 -21.25
CA ILE A 22 -14.68 -29.79 -21.56
C ILE A 22 -15.33 -29.16 -20.33
N LYS A 23 -16.24 -29.87 -19.64
CA LYS A 23 -16.90 -29.38 -18.43
C LYS A 23 -15.89 -29.05 -17.33
N HIS A 24 -14.96 -29.96 -17.04
CA HIS A 24 -13.90 -29.73 -16.04
C HIS A 24 -13.04 -28.50 -16.36
N THR A 25 -12.69 -28.31 -17.63
CA THR A 25 -11.89 -27.15 -18.05
C THR A 25 -12.70 -25.85 -17.90
N LYS A 26 -13.99 -25.85 -18.25
CA LYS A 26 -14.89 -24.69 -18.10
C LYS A 26 -15.05 -24.31 -16.63
N ASP A 27 -15.28 -25.28 -15.75
CA ASP A 27 -15.45 -25.06 -14.31
C ASP A 27 -14.13 -24.54 -13.70
N SER A 28 -12.96 -25.03 -14.12
CA SER A 28 -11.66 -24.55 -13.70
C SER A 28 -11.41 -23.12 -14.14
N ASP A 29 -11.71 -22.75 -15.39
CA ASP A 29 -11.54 -21.40 -15.90
C ASP A 29 -12.51 -20.41 -15.22
N PHE A 30 -13.74 -20.84 -14.93
CA PHE A 30 -14.72 -20.06 -14.16
C PHE A 30 -14.24 -19.81 -12.72
N SER A 31 -13.68 -20.82 -12.06
CA SER A 31 -13.10 -20.71 -10.72
C SER A 31 -11.93 -19.71 -10.69
N LYS A 32 -11.04 -19.73 -11.69
CA LYS A 32 -9.94 -18.77 -11.82
C LYS A 32 -10.44 -17.34 -11.98
N MET A 33 -11.43 -17.13 -12.86
CA MET A 33 -12.06 -15.83 -13.08
C MET A 33 -12.67 -15.29 -11.79
N ASN A 34 -13.46 -16.08 -11.06
CA ASN A 34 -14.07 -15.68 -9.80
C ASN A 34 -13.04 -15.39 -8.72
N SER A 35 -11.97 -16.20 -8.63
CA SER A 35 -10.87 -15.97 -7.67
C SER A 35 -10.14 -14.66 -7.96
N ALA A 36 -9.89 -14.33 -9.23
CA ALA A 36 -9.28 -13.07 -9.63
C ALA A 36 -10.20 -11.88 -9.31
N ASP A 37 -11.51 -12.00 -9.56
CA ASP A 37 -12.48 -10.94 -9.26
C ASP A 37 -12.58 -10.68 -7.74
N ASN A 38 -12.66 -11.73 -6.93
CA ASN A 38 -12.64 -11.60 -5.47
C ASN A 38 -11.34 -10.95 -4.97
N SER A 39 -10.20 -11.32 -5.52
CA SER A 39 -8.91 -10.71 -5.19
C SER A 39 -8.87 -9.22 -5.54
N ALA A 40 -9.45 -8.83 -6.66
CA ALA A 40 -9.57 -7.43 -7.08
C ALA A 40 -10.49 -6.63 -6.14
N ILE A 41 -11.61 -7.21 -5.68
CA ILE A 41 -12.51 -6.59 -4.71
C ILE A 41 -11.79 -6.37 -3.36
N ILE A 42 -11.12 -7.38 -2.84
CA ILE A 42 -10.38 -7.30 -1.58
C ILE A 42 -9.29 -6.21 -1.67
N SER A 43 -8.49 -6.23 -2.74
CA SER A 43 -7.41 -5.25 -2.94
C SER A 43 -7.94 -3.82 -3.05
N ARG A 44 -9.09 -3.60 -3.71
CA ARG A 44 -9.75 -2.28 -3.77
C ARG A 44 -10.22 -1.80 -2.42
N ASN A 45 -10.78 -2.68 -1.61
CA ASN A 45 -11.23 -2.33 -0.25
C ASN A 45 -10.04 -1.99 0.66
N GLN A 46 -8.95 -2.74 0.59
CA GLN A 46 -7.71 -2.44 1.30
C GLN A 46 -7.11 -1.09 0.87
N ALA A 47 -7.10 -0.79 -0.44
CA ALA A 47 -6.61 0.48 -0.96
C ALA A 47 -7.47 1.67 -0.51
N ARG A 48 -8.80 1.50 -0.43
CA ARG A 48 -9.72 2.53 0.09
C ARG A 48 -9.49 2.79 1.57
N ALA A 49 -9.36 1.74 2.38
CA ALA A 49 -9.08 1.86 3.81
C ALA A 49 -7.74 2.57 4.07
N ALA A 50 -6.67 2.13 3.41
CA ALA A 50 -5.35 2.76 3.54
C ALA A 50 -5.35 4.23 3.07
N THR A 51 -6.14 4.57 2.03
CA THR A 51 -6.26 5.96 1.56
C THR A 51 -7.03 6.82 2.57
N ALA A 52 -8.09 6.29 3.18
CA ALA A 52 -8.84 7.02 4.21
C ALA A 52 -7.95 7.30 5.44
N GLU A 53 -7.22 6.31 5.94
CA GLU A 53 -6.27 6.43 7.04
C GLU A 53 -5.19 7.48 6.76
N ALA A 54 -4.57 7.44 5.57
CA ALA A 54 -3.54 8.39 5.16
C ALA A 54 -4.09 9.82 5.02
N ASN A 55 -5.30 9.99 4.52
CA ASN A 55 -5.95 11.30 4.41
C ASN A 55 -6.30 11.87 5.78
N GLU A 56 -6.82 11.05 6.70
CA GLU A 56 -7.11 11.46 8.07
C GLU A 56 -5.84 11.92 8.79
N ALA A 57 -4.77 11.11 8.77
CA ALA A 57 -3.49 11.46 9.35
C ALA A 57 -2.91 12.76 8.77
N THR A 58 -3.03 12.96 7.45
CA THR A 58 -2.57 14.15 6.77
C THR A 58 -3.38 15.39 7.19
N ASN A 59 -4.70 15.26 7.29
CA ASN A 59 -5.59 16.35 7.70
C ASN A 59 -5.32 16.74 9.15
N GLU A 60 -5.13 15.77 10.05
CA GLU A 60 -4.75 16.04 11.45
C GLU A 60 -3.40 16.75 11.54
N ALA A 61 -2.41 16.32 10.74
CA ALA A 61 -1.09 16.97 10.72
C ALA A 61 -1.13 18.42 10.21
N LYS A 62 -2.10 18.76 9.36
CA LYS A 62 -2.26 20.11 8.75
C LYS A 62 -3.15 21.07 9.54
N LYS A 63 -3.88 20.61 10.56
CA LYS A 63 -4.70 21.49 11.39
C LYS A 63 -3.87 22.57 12.07
N ASP A 64 -4.51 23.69 12.40
CA ASP A 64 -3.89 24.74 13.20
C ASP A 64 -3.39 24.16 14.54
N GLY A 65 -2.13 24.39 14.87
CA GLY A 65 -1.47 23.73 16.00
C GLY A 65 -1.20 22.24 15.80
N GLY A 66 -1.42 21.71 14.59
CA GLY A 66 -1.14 20.32 14.24
C GLY A 66 0.35 20.03 14.10
N LEU A 67 0.67 18.79 13.72
CA LEU A 67 2.05 18.28 13.69
C LEU A 67 2.99 19.14 12.83
N ILE A 68 2.52 19.66 11.70
CA ILE A 68 3.33 20.50 10.79
C ILE A 68 3.67 21.84 11.45
N SER A 69 2.71 22.48 12.12
CA SER A 69 2.95 23.72 12.86
C SER A 69 3.94 23.49 14.01
N GLN A 70 3.71 22.44 14.82
CA GLN A 70 4.60 22.07 15.92
C GLN A 70 6.02 21.77 15.44
N LEU A 71 6.17 21.07 14.32
CA LEU A 71 7.49 20.77 13.75
C LEU A 71 8.21 22.05 13.32
N SER A 72 7.50 22.94 12.61
CA SER A 72 8.06 24.24 12.21
C SER A 72 8.54 25.08 13.39
N GLU A 73 7.73 25.16 14.45
CA GLU A 73 8.12 25.89 15.69
C GLU A 73 9.33 25.24 16.39
N ALA A 74 9.36 23.90 16.44
CA ALA A 74 10.47 23.18 17.03
C ALA A 74 11.78 23.36 16.24
N GLU A 75 11.71 23.41 14.91
CA GLU A 75 12.86 23.66 14.04
C GLU A 75 13.40 25.09 14.19
N VAL A 76 12.53 26.08 14.33
CA VAL A 76 12.92 27.45 14.66
C VAL A 76 13.62 27.49 16.01
N THR A 77 13.05 26.84 17.02
CA THR A 77 13.61 26.77 18.38
C THR A 77 14.99 26.08 18.39
N GLU A 78 15.15 24.98 17.64
CA GLU A 78 16.42 24.29 17.45
C GLU A 78 17.47 25.22 16.81
N GLY A 79 17.07 25.95 15.75
CA GLY A 79 17.92 26.91 15.06
C GLY A 79 18.39 28.05 15.96
N GLU A 80 17.50 28.60 16.79
CA GLU A 80 17.81 29.66 17.75
C GLU A 80 18.74 29.16 18.87
N ALA A 81 18.47 27.97 19.42
CA ALA A 81 19.31 27.34 20.43
C ALA A 81 20.73 27.06 19.89
N LYS A 82 20.85 26.63 18.63
CA LYS A 82 22.12 26.42 17.94
C LYS A 82 22.91 27.72 17.81
N LYS A 83 22.29 28.80 17.34
CA LYS A 83 22.91 30.13 17.25
C LYS A 83 23.36 30.65 18.62
N ALA A 84 22.52 30.45 19.65
CA ALA A 84 22.85 30.86 21.02
C ALA A 84 24.08 30.09 21.59
N PHE A 85 24.14 28.80 21.36
CA PHE A 85 25.27 27.96 21.73
C PHE A 85 26.55 28.38 20.99
N GLU A 86 26.50 28.55 19.68
CA GLU A 86 27.67 28.99 18.88
C GLU A 86 28.19 30.36 19.32
N LYS A 87 27.28 31.29 19.62
CA LYS A 87 27.62 32.63 20.17
C LYS A 87 28.29 32.51 21.55
N ALA A 88 27.83 31.61 22.42
CA ALA A 88 28.42 31.39 23.74
C ALA A 88 29.79 30.73 23.62
N ALA A 89 29.94 29.72 22.75
CA ALA A 89 31.22 29.01 22.56
C ALA A 89 32.32 29.86 21.93
N ASN A 90 31.96 30.81 21.05
CA ASN A 90 32.92 31.67 20.35
C ASN A 90 33.34 32.94 21.12
N ARG A 91 32.78 33.20 22.33
CA ARG A 91 33.20 34.32 23.16
C ARG A 91 34.57 34.03 23.82
N LYS A 92 35.55 34.91 23.60
CA LYS A 92 36.91 34.79 24.14
C LYS A 92 36.99 34.63 25.67
N ASN A 93 35.98 35.13 26.41
CA ASN A 93 35.87 35.03 27.87
C ASN A 93 34.51 34.43 28.28
N GLY A 94 33.99 33.47 27.52
CA GLY A 94 32.71 32.81 27.83
C GLY A 94 32.81 31.97 29.11
N SER A 95 31.84 32.11 30.00
CA SER A 95 31.77 31.28 31.20
C SER A 95 31.49 29.82 30.78
N PRO A 96 32.28 28.83 31.25
CA PRO A 96 32.03 27.42 30.98
C PRO A 96 30.62 26.96 31.35
N ILE A 97 30.06 27.54 32.42
CA ILE A 97 28.68 27.27 32.88
C ILE A 97 27.66 27.74 31.83
N THR A 98 27.88 28.94 31.26
CA THR A 98 26.98 29.46 30.20
C THR A 98 27.01 28.58 28.96
N ILE A 99 28.20 28.12 28.55
CA ILE A 99 28.36 27.22 27.39
C ILE A 99 27.65 25.90 27.66
N LEU A 100 27.81 25.31 28.84
CA LEU A 100 27.16 24.06 29.24
C LEU A 100 25.64 24.18 29.25
N ASN A 101 25.10 25.29 29.78
CA ASN A 101 23.65 25.57 29.80
C ASN A 101 23.10 25.66 28.37
N LYS A 102 23.80 26.41 27.48
CA LYS A 102 23.37 26.53 26.07
C LYS A 102 23.47 25.22 25.29
N MET A 103 24.44 24.38 25.61
CA MET A 103 24.57 23.03 25.08
C MET A 103 23.38 22.15 25.53
N THR A 104 22.94 22.27 26.77
CA THR A 104 21.80 21.52 27.31
C THR A 104 20.50 21.96 26.65
N GLU A 105 20.27 23.29 26.48
CA GLU A 105 19.15 23.86 25.77
C GLU A 105 19.10 23.35 24.31
N LEU A 106 20.22 23.37 23.60
CA LEU A 106 20.32 22.85 22.23
C LEU A 106 19.98 21.37 22.15
N LYS A 107 20.49 20.53 23.06
CA LYS A 107 20.18 19.10 23.11
C LYS A 107 18.69 18.87 23.34
N ALA A 108 18.05 19.64 24.22
CA ALA A 108 16.62 19.54 24.48
C ALA A 108 15.78 19.95 23.25
N ALA A 109 16.12 21.07 22.62
CA ALA A 109 15.44 21.54 21.41
C ALA A 109 15.59 20.55 20.25
N LYS A 110 16.79 20.01 20.03
CA LYS A 110 17.02 18.99 19.02
C LYS A 110 16.20 17.74 19.28
N LYS A 111 16.18 17.23 20.51
CA LYS A 111 15.37 16.05 20.86
C LYS A 111 13.87 16.29 20.60
N ALA A 112 13.37 17.47 20.90
CA ALA A 112 11.98 17.82 20.63
C ALA A 112 11.67 17.83 19.12
N ALA A 113 12.53 18.46 18.32
CA ALA A 113 12.41 18.50 16.86
C ALA A 113 12.49 17.08 16.24
N ASP A 114 13.45 16.27 16.67
CA ASP A 114 13.63 14.89 16.19
C ASP A 114 12.38 14.03 16.48
N THR A 115 11.78 14.17 17.68
CA THR A 115 10.53 13.47 18.03
C THR A 115 9.38 13.85 17.10
N LEU A 116 9.28 15.12 16.71
CA LEU A 116 8.24 15.59 15.80
C LEU A 116 8.51 15.16 14.35
N ARG A 117 9.78 15.13 13.92
CA ARG A 117 10.21 14.57 12.62
C ARG A 117 9.83 13.10 12.49
N ASP A 118 10.06 12.30 13.54
CA ASP A 118 9.67 10.89 13.55
C ASP A 118 8.16 10.69 13.42
N LYS A 119 7.37 11.53 14.13
CA LYS A 119 5.91 11.52 13.97
C LYS A 119 5.46 11.92 12.56
N TYR A 120 6.09 12.92 11.97
CA TYR A 120 5.76 13.36 10.61
C TYR A 120 6.13 12.28 9.58
N LYS A 121 7.25 11.62 9.75
CA LYS A 121 7.63 10.47 8.92
C LYS A 121 6.60 9.35 8.96
N ALA A 122 5.99 9.09 10.12
CA ALA A 122 4.90 8.10 10.20
C ALA A 122 3.68 8.48 9.32
N VAL A 123 3.37 9.78 9.18
CA VAL A 123 2.32 10.25 8.26
C VAL A 123 2.73 10.03 6.80
N GLU A 124 4.00 10.29 6.44
CA GLU A 124 4.53 10.03 5.10
C GLU A 124 4.49 8.53 4.76
N ASP A 125 4.83 7.67 5.73
CA ASP A 125 4.79 6.21 5.55
C ASP A 125 3.36 5.70 5.31
N LEU A 126 2.34 6.30 5.95
CA LEU A 126 0.93 6.00 5.66
C LEU A 126 0.55 6.39 4.22
N GLN A 127 1.01 7.54 3.73
CA GLN A 127 0.78 7.98 2.35
C GLN A 127 1.46 7.05 1.34
N ALA A 128 2.69 6.64 1.61
CA ALA A 128 3.42 5.69 0.78
C ALA A 128 2.69 4.34 0.72
N ARG A 129 2.24 3.81 1.86
CA ARG A 129 1.44 2.59 1.96
C ARG A 129 0.13 2.69 1.18
N ALA A 130 -0.60 3.80 1.31
CA ALA A 130 -1.84 4.02 0.57
C ALA A 130 -1.60 4.03 -0.96
N THR A 131 -0.50 4.62 -1.40
CA THR A 131 -0.10 4.65 -2.81
C THR A 131 0.23 3.25 -3.32
N GLU A 132 0.96 2.47 -2.54
CA GLU A 132 1.30 1.09 -2.88
C GLU A 132 0.05 0.20 -2.97
N GLN A 133 -0.86 0.29 -2.00
CA GLN A 133 -2.13 -0.44 -2.00
C GLN A 133 -2.98 -0.10 -3.23
N ARG A 134 -3.01 1.16 -3.67
CA ARG A 134 -3.68 1.55 -4.93
C ARG A 134 -3.06 0.89 -6.15
N ARG A 135 -1.72 0.79 -6.21
CA ARG A 135 -1.01 0.09 -7.29
C ARG A 135 -1.35 -1.41 -7.32
N TYR A 136 -1.40 -2.06 -6.17
CA TYR A 136 -1.82 -3.47 -6.07
C TYR A 136 -3.28 -3.66 -6.51
N ALA A 137 -4.18 -2.80 -6.08
CA ALA A 137 -5.59 -2.85 -6.48
C ALA A 137 -5.77 -2.67 -8.00
N ALA A 138 -5.00 -1.78 -8.62
CA ALA A 138 -5.01 -1.59 -10.07
C ALA A 138 -4.53 -2.85 -10.80
N LYS A 139 -3.43 -3.47 -10.36
CA LYS A 139 -2.92 -4.72 -10.92
C LYS A 139 -3.92 -5.87 -10.77
N ALA A 140 -4.50 -6.04 -9.59
CA ALA A 140 -5.49 -7.09 -9.34
C ALA A 140 -6.75 -6.89 -10.22
N THR A 141 -7.18 -5.66 -10.41
CA THR A 141 -8.30 -5.33 -11.32
C THR A 141 -7.97 -5.67 -12.77
N GLN A 142 -6.75 -5.38 -13.24
CA GLN A 142 -6.33 -5.75 -14.59
C GLN A 142 -6.31 -7.26 -14.78
N ILE A 143 -5.77 -8.01 -13.82
CA ILE A 143 -5.78 -9.48 -13.86
C ILE A 143 -7.21 -10.02 -13.92
N ALA A 144 -8.13 -9.48 -13.13
CA ALA A 144 -9.53 -9.89 -13.15
C ALA A 144 -10.20 -9.64 -14.52
N LEU A 145 -9.93 -8.49 -15.14
CA LEU A 145 -10.42 -8.17 -16.48
C LEU A 145 -9.85 -9.13 -17.55
N ASP A 146 -8.56 -9.43 -17.45
CA ASP A 146 -7.88 -10.35 -18.38
C ASP A 146 -8.44 -11.77 -18.26
N GLU A 147 -8.64 -12.29 -17.05
CA GLU A 147 -9.23 -13.62 -16.81
C GLU A 147 -10.69 -13.67 -17.28
N LYS A 148 -11.47 -12.62 -17.03
CA LYS A 148 -12.84 -12.49 -17.55
C LYS A 148 -12.86 -12.51 -19.08
N THR A 149 -12.00 -11.74 -19.72
CA THR A 149 -11.90 -11.68 -21.18
C THR A 149 -11.49 -13.04 -21.77
N LYS A 150 -10.54 -13.76 -21.14
CA LYS A 150 -10.15 -15.11 -21.55
C LYS A 150 -11.32 -16.09 -21.43
N TYR A 151 -12.07 -16.04 -20.33
CA TYR A 151 -13.23 -16.89 -20.11
C TYR A 151 -14.31 -16.62 -21.15
N GLU A 152 -14.66 -15.36 -21.39
CA GLU A 152 -15.68 -14.96 -22.36
C GLU A 152 -15.30 -15.36 -23.80
N LYS A 153 -14.05 -15.17 -24.21
CA LYS A 153 -13.54 -15.59 -25.52
C LYS A 153 -13.62 -17.10 -25.71
N ARG A 154 -13.31 -17.85 -24.66
CA ARG A 154 -13.28 -19.32 -24.75
C ARG A 154 -14.66 -19.97 -24.65
N TRP A 155 -15.52 -19.41 -23.83
CA TRP A 155 -16.79 -20.04 -23.43
C TRP A 155 -18.04 -19.22 -23.73
N GLY A 156 -17.91 -17.94 -24.05
CA GLY A 156 -19.04 -17.03 -24.27
C GLY A 156 -19.90 -17.34 -25.50
N GLY A 157 -19.40 -18.11 -26.45
CA GLY A 157 -20.14 -18.58 -27.62
C GLY A 157 -20.85 -19.92 -27.42
N ILE A 158 -20.68 -20.59 -26.30
CA ILE A 158 -21.29 -21.89 -25.98
C ILE A 158 -22.51 -21.63 -25.07
N ARG A 159 -23.66 -21.41 -25.69
CA ARG A 159 -24.96 -21.41 -25.00
C ARG A 159 -25.53 -22.83 -24.99
#